data_e1a59bbb8907802de4653930762203b0
#
_entry.id   e1a59bbb8907802de4653930762203b0
#
_cell.length_a   1.000
_cell.length_b   1.000
_cell.length_c   1.000
_cell.angle_alpha   90.00
_cell.angle_beta   90.00
_cell.angle_gamma   90.00
#
_symmetry.space_group_name_H-M   'P 1'
#
loop_
_entity.id
_entity.type
_entity.pdbx_description
1 polymer ?
#
loop_
_entity_poly.entity_id
_entity_poly.type
_entity_poly.pdbx_seq_one_letter_code
_entity_poly.pdbx_strand_id
1 'polypeptide(L)'
;DADRKIHFGDHLGEKAWQDVPGEYRANLRRIIVTQGDTEPASVEQQRHLGLTAPSMYDLRNLYQINVEEGRHLWAMVYLLHKHFGRDGREEGEALLERRSGQQDNPRILQAFNEPTPDWLSFFMFTYFTDRDGKFQLCALAESSFDPLARTTKFMLTEEAHHMFVGESGVSRVINRTCQVMNELKTDDVKKLREAGVIDLPTLQRYLNFHFSVTIDLFGADESSNAATFYSTGLKGRFEEGKRVDDHQLRGQTYRVLQAVGGKDNGQLVEKEVPMLNALNEVLRDDYIKDSVAGVERWNKVIEKAGIPFRLKTPHKAFHRNIGALAGVKVSPEGQVVSEAEWAARHNEWLPSTADRAFVQSLMGRVTDAGKFANWIAPPVMGINRQPVDFDYVRFA
;
A
#
# COMPACT_ATOMS: atom_id res chain seq x y z
N ASP A 1 -13.52 23.57 9.37
CA ASP A 1 -13.25 24.37 10.56
C ASP A 1 -12.68 25.72 10.15
N ALA A 2 -13.50 26.78 10.19
CA ALA A 2 -13.12 28.13 9.72
C ALA A 2 -12.00 28.78 10.56
N ASP A 3 -11.74 28.27 11.75
CA ASP A 3 -10.71 28.82 12.66
C ASP A 3 -9.43 27.98 12.68
N ARG A 4 -9.39 26.87 11.92
CA ARG A 4 -8.19 26.06 11.78
C ARG A 4 -7.05 26.89 11.18
N LYS A 5 -5.87 26.75 11.76
CA LYS A 5 -4.65 27.39 11.26
C LYS A 5 -3.85 26.43 10.39
N ILE A 6 -3.16 27.00 9.41
CA ILE A 6 -2.21 26.29 8.55
C ILE A 6 -0.94 26.03 9.36
N HIS A 7 -0.42 24.81 9.33
CA HIS A 7 0.66 24.37 10.20
C HIS A 7 2.02 24.28 9.50
N PHE A 8 2.10 24.52 8.18
CA PHE A 8 3.34 24.36 7.42
C PHE A 8 3.34 25.19 6.13
N GLY A 9 4.50 25.27 5.48
CA GLY A 9 4.67 25.96 4.22
C GLY A 9 4.68 27.48 4.36
N ASP A 10 4.53 28.18 3.24
CA ASP A 10 4.65 29.65 3.19
C ASP A 10 3.47 30.36 3.84
N HIS A 11 2.34 29.68 3.99
CA HIS A 11 1.12 30.19 4.63
C HIS A 11 0.98 29.80 6.11
N LEU A 12 2.08 29.37 6.75
CA LEU A 12 2.12 28.99 8.17
C LEU A 12 1.48 30.05 9.06
N GLY A 13 0.50 29.65 9.87
CA GLY A 13 -0.21 30.53 10.81
C GLY A 13 -1.42 31.26 10.24
N GLU A 14 -1.63 31.28 8.93
CA GLU A 14 -2.84 31.80 8.30
C GLU A 14 -4.06 30.90 8.58
N LYS A 15 -5.26 31.43 8.33
CA LYS A 15 -6.48 30.61 8.39
C LYS A 15 -6.55 29.62 7.23
N ALA A 16 -6.97 28.39 7.50
CA ALA A 16 -7.18 27.39 6.46
C ALA A 16 -8.26 27.83 5.46
N TRP A 17 -8.03 27.49 4.20
CA TRP A 17 -8.88 27.90 3.10
C TRP A 17 -10.18 27.07 3.06
N GLN A 18 -11.31 27.77 2.99
CA GLN A 18 -12.63 27.11 2.81
C GLN A 18 -12.99 26.98 1.33
N ASP A 19 -12.43 27.86 0.49
CA ASP A 19 -12.55 27.86 -0.96
C ASP A 19 -11.19 27.60 -1.62
N VAL A 20 -11.19 27.14 -2.87
CA VAL A 20 -9.98 26.88 -3.64
C VAL A 20 -9.31 28.19 -4.05
N PRO A 21 -8.09 28.46 -3.58
CA PRO A 21 -7.33 29.62 -4.10
C PRO A 21 -7.06 29.44 -5.58
N GLY A 22 -7.29 30.52 -6.36
CA GLY A 22 -7.18 30.47 -7.82
C GLY A 22 -5.80 30.03 -8.32
N GLU A 23 -4.76 30.52 -7.65
CA GLU A 23 -3.35 30.22 -7.95
C GLU A 23 -2.98 28.73 -7.70
N TYR A 24 -3.64 28.04 -6.78
CA TYR A 24 -3.38 26.64 -6.45
C TYR A 24 -4.43 25.67 -7.03
N ARG A 25 -5.39 26.19 -7.79
CA ARG A 25 -6.50 25.40 -8.30
C ARG A 25 -6.07 24.16 -9.10
N ALA A 26 -5.10 24.31 -10.00
CA ALA A 26 -4.63 23.20 -10.82
C ALA A 26 -3.93 22.13 -9.99
N ASN A 27 -3.11 22.53 -9.02
CA ASN A 27 -2.39 21.62 -8.15
C ASN A 27 -3.33 20.88 -7.20
N LEU A 28 -4.28 21.56 -6.57
CA LEU A 28 -5.30 20.94 -5.72
C LEU A 28 -6.14 19.94 -6.51
N ARG A 29 -6.63 20.30 -7.71
CA ARG A 29 -7.37 19.39 -8.57
C ARG A 29 -6.55 18.12 -8.86
N ARG A 30 -5.28 18.28 -9.26
CA ARG A 30 -4.39 17.15 -9.53
C ARG A 30 -4.22 16.24 -8.33
N ILE A 31 -4.01 16.79 -7.14
CA ILE A 31 -3.88 16.02 -5.89
C ILE A 31 -5.16 15.21 -5.63
N ILE A 32 -6.33 15.86 -5.72
CA ILE A 32 -7.62 15.21 -5.47
C ILE A 32 -7.91 14.12 -6.50
N VAL A 33 -7.62 14.37 -7.78
CA VAL A 33 -7.79 13.38 -8.85
C VAL A 33 -6.86 12.18 -8.66
N THR A 34 -5.59 12.41 -8.33
CA THR A 34 -4.63 11.33 -8.10
C THR A 34 -5.05 10.45 -6.92
N GLN A 35 -5.49 11.05 -5.82
CA GLN A 35 -6.02 10.29 -4.68
C GLN A 35 -7.34 9.60 -5.06
N GLY A 36 -8.26 10.31 -5.70
CA GLY A 36 -9.56 9.76 -6.07
C GLY A 36 -9.50 8.60 -7.07
N ASP A 37 -8.45 8.50 -7.88
CA ASP A 37 -8.26 7.39 -8.85
C ASP A 37 -7.91 6.06 -8.17
N THR A 38 -7.36 6.10 -6.97
CA THR A 38 -6.98 4.89 -6.20
C THR A 38 -8.20 4.11 -5.71
N GLU A 39 -9.27 4.80 -5.38
CA GLU A 39 -10.47 4.22 -4.76
C GLU A 39 -11.24 3.26 -5.69
N PRO A 40 -11.67 3.68 -6.90
CA PRO A 40 -12.33 2.76 -7.83
C PRO A 40 -11.36 1.68 -8.36
N ALA A 41 -10.06 1.96 -8.37
CA ALA A 41 -9.04 1.00 -8.77
C ALA A 41 -9.00 -0.20 -7.82
N SER A 42 -9.00 0.03 -6.51
CA SER A 42 -9.04 -1.02 -5.51
C SER A 42 -10.27 -1.93 -5.69
N VAL A 43 -11.45 -1.35 -5.84
CA VAL A 43 -12.69 -2.10 -6.08
C VAL A 43 -12.60 -2.92 -7.37
N GLU A 44 -12.08 -2.32 -8.44
CA GLU A 44 -11.93 -2.98 -9.73
C GLU A 44 -10.98 -4.18 -9.66
N GLN A 45 -9.83 -4.04 -9.01
CA GLN A 45 -8.85 -5.11 -8.83
C GLN A 45 -9.40 -6.27 -8.00
N GLN A 46 -10.26 -6.01 -7.02
CA GLN A 46 -10.74 -6.96 -6.03
C GLN A 46 -12.10 -7.59 -6.38
N ARG A 47 -12.85 -7.06 -7.34
CA ARG A 47 -14.26 -7.41 -7.62
C ARG A 47 -14.55 -8.91 -7.84
N HIS A 48 -13.58 -9.67 -8.33
CA HIS A 48 -13.75 -11.10 -8.61
C HIS A 48 -13.36 -12.03 -7.45
N LEU A 49 -12.68 -11.50 -6.42
CA LEU A 49 -12.21 -12.32 -5.30
C LEU A 49 -13.34 -12.95 -4.48
N GLY A 50 -14.52 -12.37 -4.51
CA GLY A 50 -15.71 -12.98 -3.88
C GLY A 50 -16.09 -14.35 -4.44
N LEU A 51 -15.65 -14.67 -5.67
CA LEU A 51 -15.88 -15.98 -6.29
C LEU A 51 -15.00 -17.09 -5.70
N THR A 52 -13.93 -16.74 -5.00
CA THR A 52 -12.94 -17.65 -4.44
C THR A 52 -12.69 -17.39 -2.95
N ALA A 53 -13.65 -16.76 -2.26
CA ALA A 53 -13.48 -16.40 -0.86
C ALA A 53 -13.20 -17.62 0.03
N PRO A 54 -12.13 -17.58 0.85
CA PRO A 54 -11.73 -18.74 1.66
C PRO A 54 -12.67 -19.00 2.84
N SER A 55 -13.59 -18.09 3.12
CA SER A 55 -14.64 -18.22 4.13
C SER A 55 -15.70 -17.13 3.95
N MET A 56 -16.85 -17.31 4.60
CA MET A 56 -17.88 -16.26 4.67
C MET A 56 -17.41 -15.04 5.49
N TYR A 57 -16.52 -15.25 6.44
CA TYR A 57 -15.86 -14.16 7.20
C TYR A 57 -15.02 -13.29 6.27
N ASP A 58 -14.20 -13.88 5.42
CA ASP A 58 -13.33 -13.16 4.48
C ASP A 58 -14.17 -12.47 3.39
N LEU A 59 -15.20 -13.13 2.88
CA LEU A 59 -16.15 -12.54 1.91
C LEU A 59 -16.81 -11.27 2.47
N ARG A 60 -17.23 -11.28 3.72
CA ARG A 60 -17.80 -10.13 4.38
C ARG A 60 -16.79 -8.98 4.49
N ASN A 61 -15.54 -9.26 4.88
CA ASN A 61 -14.49 -8.25 4.94
C ASN A 61 -14.20 -7.64 3.56
N LEU A 62 -14.15 -8.44 2.51
CA LEU A 62 -13.99 -7.96 1.13
C LEU A 62 -15.11 -6.98 0.75
N TYR A 63 -16.36 -7.34 1.00
CA TYR A 63 -17.49 -6.47 0.66
C TYR A 63 -17.52 -5.19 1.48
N GLN A 64 -17.14 -5.27 2.75
CA GLN A 64 -17.04 -4.09 3.61
C GLN A 64 -15.97 -3.13 3.08
N ILE A 65 -14.77 -3.62 2.75
CA ILE A 65 -13.71 -2.82 2.16
C ILE A 65 -14.18 -2.17 0.85
N ASN A 66 -14.80 -2.93 -0.06
CA ASN A 66 -15.27 -2.39 -1.33
C ASN A 66 -16.33 -1.28 -1.16
N VAL A 67 -17.18 -1.37 -0.15
CA VAL A 67 -18.16 -0.32 0.18
C VAL A 67 -17.46 0.91 0.75
N GLU A 68 -16.46 0.73 1.59
CA GLU A 68 -15.66 1.81 2.17
C GLU A 68 -14.87 2.56 1.09
N GLU A 69 -14.22 1.85 0.17
CA GLU A 69 -13.56 2.42 -1.01
C GLU A 69 -14.55 3.20 -1.92
N GLY A 70 -15.74 2.68 -2.09
CA GLY A 70 -16.80 3.39 -2.80
C GLY A 70 -17.22 4.70 -2.13
N ARG A 71 -17.25 4.75 -0.79
CA ARG A 71 -17.49 6.01 -0.04
C ARG A 71 -16.35 6.99 -0.21
N HIS A 72 -15.11 6.53 -0.20
CA HIS A 72 -13.92 7.34 -0.42
C HIS A 72 -13.96 7.97 -1.82
N LEU A 73 -14.28 7.20 -2.86
CA LEU A 73 -14.48 7.71 -4.21
C LEU A 73 -15.51 8.84 -4.24
N TRP A 74 -16.68 8.61 -3.66
CA TRP A 74 -17.74 9.63 -3.64
C TRP A 74 -17.34 10.89 -2.89
N ALA A 75 -16.55 10.76 -1.81
CA ALA A 75 -16.04 11.92 -1.09
C ALA A 75 -15.11 12.76 -1.97
N MET A 76 -14.22 12.14 -2.75
CA MET A 76 -13.34 12.84 -3.70
C MET A 76 -14.12 13.45 -4.86
N VAL A 77 -15.10 12.73 -5.44
CA VAL A 77 -15.99 13.24 -6.48
C VAL A 77 -16.78 14.45 -5.97
N TYR A 78 -17.26 14.42 -4.73
CA TYR A 78 -17.95 15.56 -4.12
C TYR A 78 -17.07 16.80 -4.05
N LEU A 79 -15.80 16.66 -3.64
CA LEU A 79 -14.84 17.78 -3.64
C LEU A 79 -14.65 18.36 -5.04
N LEU A 80 -14.48 17.49 -6.04
CA LEU A 80 -14.31 17.90 -7.43
C LEU A 80 -15.52 18.66 -7.95
N HIS A 81 -16.72 18.13 -7.75
CA HIS A 81 -17.96 18.76 -8.22
C HIS A 81 -18.24 20.09 -7.53
N LYS A 82 -18.03 20.15 -6.21
CA LYS A 82 -18.36 21.33 -5.42
C LYS A 82 -17.40 22.51 -5.66
N HIS A 83 -16.09 22.21 -5.77
CA HIS A 83 -15.05 23.24 -5.72
C HIS A 83 -14.38 23.54 -7.06
N PHE A 84 -14.57 22.68 -8.09
CA PHE A 84 -13.87 22.80 -9.38
C PHE A 84 -14.79 23.00 -10.59
N GLY A 85 -16.10 23.11 -10.38
CA GLY A 85 -17.05 23.41 -11.43
C GLY A 85 -17.05 22.38 -12.56
N ARG A 86 -17.00 22.85 -13.81
CA ARG A 86 -17.02 21.99 -15.01
C ARG A 86 -15.82 21.03 -15.04
N ASP A 87 -14.61 21.56 -14.83
CA ASP A 87 -13.39 20.74 -14.82
C ASP A 87 -13.47 19.61 -13.79
N GLY A 88 -14.02 19.91 -12.61
CA GLY A 88 -14.19 18.91 -11.56
C GLY A 88 -15.17 17.81 -11.92
N ARG A 89 -16.24 18.13 -12.66
CA ARG A 89 -17.20 17.13 -13.16
C ARG A 89 -16.56 16.22 -14.20
N GLU A 90 -15.83 16.79 -15.16
CA GLU A 90 -15.11 16.04 -16.19
C GLU A 90 -14.07 15.07 -15.56
N GLU A 91 -13.34 15.54 -14.55
CA GLU A 91 -12.39 14.68 -13.80
C GLU A 91 -13.11 13.57 -13.01
N GLY A 92 -14.25 13.87 -12.38
CA GLY A 92 -15.06 12.88 -11.66
C GLY A 92 -15.56 11.76 -12.57
N GLU A 93 -15.99 12.09 -13.79
CA GLU A 93 -16.38 11.11 -14.81
C GLU A 93 -15.15 10.27 -15.25
N ALA A 94 -14.01 10.90 -15.50
CA ALA A 94 -12.78 10.23 -15.92
C ALA A 94 -12.27 9.20 -14.88
N LEU A 95 -12.52 9.41 -13.58
CA LEU A 95 -12.20 8.41 -12.55
C LEU A 95 -12.93 7.07 -12.77
N LEU A 96 -14.16 7.12 -13.32
CA LEU A 96 -14.95 5.92 -13.61
C LEU A 96 -14.64 5.29 -14.97
N GLU A 97 -14.01 6.05 -15.87
CA GLU A 97 -13.66 5.58 -17.21
C GLU A 97 -12.33 4.82 -17.25
N ARG A 98 -11.38 5.17 -16.36
CA ARG A 98 -10.11 4.47 -16.28
C ARG A 98 -10.30 3.01 -15.89
N ARG A 99 -9.41 2.13 -16.39
CA ARG A 99 -9.44 0.70 -16.12
C ARG A 99 -8.05 0.19 -15.75
N SER A 100 -7.98 -0.55 -14.66
CA SER A 100 -6.75 -1.20 -14.21
C SER A 100 -6.18 -2.12 -15.29
N GLY A 101 -4.92 -1.88 -15.67
CA GLY A 101 -4.17 -2.69 -16.64
C GLY A 101 -4.55 -2.49 -18.11
N GLN A 102 -5.42 -1.55 -18.45
CA GLN A 102 -5.71 -1.21 -19.85
C GLN A 102 -4.64 -0.26 -20.43
N GLN A 103 -4.24 -0.50 -21.67
CA GLN A 103 -3.19 0.32 -22.32
C GLN A 103 -3.69 1.72 -22.67
N ASP A 104 -4.94 1.84 -23.11
CA ASP A 104 -5.48 3.10 -23.64
C ASP A 104 -5.94 4.07 -22.54
N ASN A 105 -6.39 3.56 -21.41
CA ASN A 105 -6.88 4.37 -20.30
C ASN A 105 -6.59 3.72 -18.93
N PRO A 106 -5.30 3.58 -18.56
CA PRO A 106 -4.90 2.93 -17.30
C PRO A 106 -5.17 3.83 -16.09
N ARG A 107 -5.09 3.26 -14.90
CA ARG A 107 -5.02 4.01 -13.65
C ARG A 107 -3.76 4.88 -13.62
N ILE A 108 -3.86 6.01 -12.94
CA ILE A 108 -2.79 7.03 -12.88
C ILE A 108 -1.52 6.46 -12.25
N LEU A 109 -1.65 5.71 -11.17
CA LEU A 109 -0.51 5.12 -10.46
C LEU A 109 -0.35 3.65 -10.84
N GLN A 110 0.89 3.24 -11.14
CA GLN A 110 1.21 1.92 -11.70
C GLN A 110 0.73 0.76 -10.82
N ALA A 111 0.85 0.83 -9.51
CA ALA A 111 0.44 -0.23 -8.60
C ALA A 111 -1.04 -0.62 -8.75
N PHE A 112 -1.88 0.34 -9.14
CA PHE A 112 -3.31 0.11 -9.36
C PHE A 112 -3.64 -0.48 -10.75
N ASN A 113 -2.63 -0.72 -11.56
CA ASN A 113 -2.73 -1.48 -12.82
C ASN A 113 -2.29 -2.94 -12.66
N GLU A 114 -1.71 -3.30 -11.53
CA GLU A 114 -1.34 -4.68 -11.22
C GLU A 114 -2.58 -5.53 -10.88
N PRO A 115 -2.67 -6.77 -11.35
CA PRO A 115 -3.80 -7.63 -11.02
C PRO A 115 -3.74 -8.10 -9.56
N THR A 116 -4.91 -8.28 -8.94
CA THR A 116 -5.07 -8.94 -7.64
C THR A 116 -5.84 -10.25 -7.83
N PRO A 117 -5.18 -11.31 -8.36
CA PRO A 117 -5.85 -12.49 -8.88
C PRO A 117 -6.22 -13.53 -7.81
N ASP A 118 -5.72 -13.38 -6.60
CA ASP A 118 -5.85 -14.34 -5.51
C ASP A 118 -5.91 -13.67 -4.14
N TRP A 119 -6.30 -14.41 -3.13
CA TRP A 119 -6.47 -13.90 -1.77
C TRP A 119 -5.17 -13.60 -1.05
N LEU A 120 -4.05 -14.23 -1.41
CA LEU A 120 -2.76 -13.84 -0.85
C LEU A 120 -2.35 -12.46 -1.37
N SER A 121 -2.53 -12.22 -2.68
CA SER A 121 -2.33 -10.88 -3.28
C SER A 121 -3.24 -9.83 -2.64
N PHE A 122 -4.51 -10.17 -2.36
CA PHE A 122 -5.43 -9.27 -1.66
C PHE A 122 -4.95 -8.91 -0.25
N PHE A 123 -4.55 -9.87 0.56
CA PHE A 123 -4.04 -9.60 1.91
C PHE A 123 -2.74 -8.79 1.87
N MET A 124 -1.85 -9.07 0.93
CA MET A 124 -0.62 -8.27 0.75
C MET A 124 -0.94 -6.85 0.26
N PHE A 125 -1.89 -6.70 -0.65
CA PHE A 125 -2.34 -5.39 -1.13
C PHE A 125 -2.94 -4.57 0.01
N THR A 126 -3.93 -5.07 0.72
CA THR A 126 -4.56 -4.37 1.84
C THR A 126 -3.60 -4.12 3.02
N TYR A 127 -2.55 -4.92 3.15
CA TYR A 127 -1.49 -4.65 4.11
C TYR A 127 -0.55 -3.53 3.67
N PHE A 128 0.01 -3.61 2.45
CA PHE A 128 1.04 -2.69 1.97
C PHE A 128 0.44 -1.44 1.32
N THR A 129 -0.50 -1.60 0.39
CA THR A 129 -1.02 -0.50 -0.42
C THR A 129 -2.00 0.37 0.38
N ASP A 130 -2.90 -0.21 1.15
CA ASP A 130 -3.80 0.57 2.00
C ASP A 130 -3.03 1.24 3.15
N ARG A 131 -1.90 0.65 3.58
CA ARG A 131 -0.96 1.32 4.50
C ARG A 131 -0.30 2.54 3.87
N ASP A 132 0.08 2.50 2.58
CA ASP A 132 0.49 3.71 1.85
C ASP A 132 -0.63 4.75 1.87
N GLY A 133 -1.87 4.32 1.61
CA GLY A 133 -3.06 5.16 1.71
C GLY A 133 -3.15 5.91 3.04
N LYS A 134 -2.91 5.23 4.16
CA LYS A 134 -2.83 5.88 5.48
C LYS A 134 -1.82 7.03 5.51
N PHE A 135 -0.62 6.83 4.98
CA PHE A 135 0.44 7.86 4.99
C PHE A 135 0.11 9.01 4.06
N GLN A 136 -0.42 8.74 2.86
CA GLN A 136 -0.86 9.75 1.91
C GLN A 136 -2.02 10.58 2.47
N LEU A 137 -3.03 9.94 3.02
CA LEU A 137 -4.20 10.59 3.62
C LEU A 137 -3.81 11.42 4.85
N CYS A 138 -2.90 10.94 5.70
CA CYS A 138 -2.38 11.72 6.83
C CYS A 138 -1.67 13.00 6.34
N ALA A 139 -0.87 12.92 5.29
CA ALA A 139 -0.21 14.08 4.71
C ALA A 139 -1.20 15.07 4.09
N LEU A 140 -2.28 14.57 3.46
CA LEU A 140 -3.37 15.40 2.90
C LEU A 140 -4.29 15.96 3.99
N ALA A 141 -4.41 15.29 5.14
CA ALA A 141 -5.17 15.79 6.29
C ALA A 141 -4.59 17.07 6.90
N GLU A 142 -3.34 17.39 6.59
CA GLU A 142 -2.69 18.64 6.95
C GLU A 142 -2.93 19.77 5.93
N SER A 143 -3.51 19.47 4.75
CA SER A 143 -3.74 20.45 3.67
C SER A 143 -4.35 21.75 4.17
N SER A 144 -3.85 22.87 3.67
CA SER A 144 -4.42 24.19 3.91
C SER A 144 -5.84 24.35 3.36
N PHE A 145 -6.22 23.55 2.36
CA PHE A 145 -7.59 23.47 1.87
C PHE A 145 -8.43 22.60 2.80
N ASP A 146 -9.17 23.24 3.69
CA ASP A 146 -9.89 22.59 4.79
C ASP A 146 -10.91 21.52 4.33
N PRO A 147 -11.64 21.68 3.23
CA PRO A 147 -12.51 20.61 2.73
C PRO A 147 -11.76 19.32 2.41
N LEU A 148 -10.58 19.39 1.79
CA LEU A 148 -9.74 18.21 1.53
C LEU A 148 -9.24 17.60 2.85
N ALA A 149 -8.71 18.43 3.75
CA ALA A 149 -8.19 17.96 5.03
C ALA A 149 -9.25 17.20 5.86
N ARG A 150 -10.49 17.70 5.90
CA ARG A 150 -11.59 17.02 6.60
C ARG A 150 -12.02 15.72 5.92
N THR A 151 -12.07 15.71 4.60
CA THR A 151 -12.42 14.54 3.81
C THR A 151 -11.43 13.41 4.04
N THR A 152 -10.14 13.70 3.97
CA THR A 152 -9.09 12.69 4.19
C THR A 152 -9.04 12.19 5.64
N LYS A 153 -9.34 13.03 6.63
CA LYS A 153 -9.52 12.59 8.03
C LYS A 153 -10.68 11.62 8.19
N PHE A 154 -11.78 11.82 7.47
CA PHE A 154 -12.88 10.87 7.44
C PHE A 154 -12.44 9.53 6.83
N MET A 155 -11.76 9.52 5.68
CA MET A 155 -11.27 8.31 5.02
C MET A 155 -10.34 7.51 5.95
N LEU A 156 -9.45 8.18 6.67
CA LEU A 156 -8.54 7.54 7.65
C LEU A 156 -9.25 6.73 8.73
N THR A 157 -10.51 7.03 9.05
CA THR A 157 -11.26 6.26 10.07
C THR A 157 -11.57 4.84 9.60
N GLU A 158 -11.62 4.59 8.29
CA GLU A 158 -11.92 3.30 7.68
C GLU A 158 -10.64 2.53 7.30
N GLU A 159 -9.54 3.21 7.00
CA GLU A 159 -8.25 2.59 6.64
C GLU A 159 -7.71 1.62 7.71
N ALA A 160 -8.02 1.85 8.98
CA ALA A 160 -7.62 0.95 10.06
C ALA A 160 -8.21 -0.46 9.90
N HIS A 161 -9.43 -0.59 9.38
CA HIS A 161 -10.06 -1.87 9.08
C HIS A 161 -9.37 -2.56 7.90
N HIS A 162 -9.06 -1.84 6.83
CA HIS A 162 -8.36 -2.38 5.67
C HIS A 162 -7.00 -2.97 6.06
N MET A 163 -6.18 -2.20 6.77
CA MET A 163 -4.87 -2.67 7.26
C MET A 163 -4.99 -3.87 8.20
N PHE A 164 -6.01 -3.91 9.06
CA PHE A 164 -6.27 -5.05 9.93
C PHE A 164 -6.59 -6.31 9.12
N VAL A 165 -7.42 -6.21 8.09
CA VAL A 165 -7.78 -7.35 7.22
C VAL A 165 -6.54 -7.90 6.52
N GLY A 166 -5.68 -7.03 5.96
CA GLY A 166 -4.43 -7.43 5.32
C GLY A 166 -3.46 -8.10 6.29
N GLU A 167 -3.15 -7.44 7.41
CA GLU A 167 -2.19 -7.95 8.39
C GLU A 167 -2.65 -9.28 9.02
N SER A 168 -3.91 -9.35 9.45
CA SER A 168 -4.47 -10.57 10.04
C SER A 168 -4.61 -11.70 9.00
N GLY A 169 -4.94 -11.37 7.76
CA GLY A 169 -5.04 -12.33 6.66
C GLY A 169 -3.71 -13.03 6.40
N VAL A 170 -2.62 -12.28 6.22
CA VAL A 170 -1.27 -12.85 6.06
C VAL A 170 -0.85 -13.63 7.30
N SER A 171 -1.12 -13.13 8.50
CA SER A 171 -0.83 -13.83 9.76
C SER A 171 -1.53 -15.19 9.84
N ARG A 172 -2.76 -15.28 9.38
CA ARG A 172 -3.56 -16.52 9.34
C ARG A 172 -3.03 -17.53 8.33
N VAL A 173 -2.57 -17.05 7.17
CA VAL A 173 -1.87 -17.89 6.17
C VAL A 173 -0.59 -18.46 6.77
N ILE A 174 0.25 -17.63 7.37
CA ILE A 174 1.48 -18.04 8.04
C ILE A 174 1.19 -19.07 9.13
N ASN A 175 0.20 -18.82 9.98
CA ASN A 175 -0.16 -19.70 11.07
C ASN A 175 -0.54 -21.10 10.56
N ARG A 176 -1.36 -21.16 9.51
CA ARG A 176 -1.75 -22.44 8.89
C ARG A 176 -0.55 -23.19 8.30
N THR A 177 0.34 -22.50 7.61
CA THR A 177 1.56 -23.06 7.06
C THR A 177 2.45 -23.64 8.17
N CYS A 178 2.69 -22.87 9.23
CA CYS A 178 3.48 -23.34 10.37
C CYS A 178 2.85 -24.55 11.08
N GLN A 179 1.53 -24.61 11.20
CA GLN A 179 0.83 -25.79 11.74
C GLN A 179 1.13 -27.03 10.90
N VAL A 180 0.99 -26.95 9.58
CA VAL A 180 1.26 -28.08 8.66
C VAL A 180 2.75 -28.47 8.67
N MET A 181 3.66 -27.50 8.73
CA MET A 181 5.10 -27.78 8.89
C MET A 181 5.38 -28.61 10.14
N ASN A 182 4.75 -28.29 11.26
CA ASN A 182 4.89 -29.04 12.50
C ASN A 182 4.22 -30.41 12.48
N GLU A 183 3.03 -30.52 11.87
CA GLU A 183 2.31 -31.79 11.68
C GLU A 183 3.13 -32.78 10.83
N LEU A 184 3.69 -32.30 9.72
CA LEU A 184 4.46 -33.11 8.77
C LEU A 184 5.94 -33.21 9.14
N LYS A 185 6.41 -32.40 10.11
CA LYS A 185 7.82 -32.28 10.51
C LYS A 185 8.76 -32.03 9.31
N THR A 186 8.38 -31.09 8.45
CA THR A 186 9.11 -30.77 7.22
C THR A 186 9.03 -29.29 6.87
N ASP A 187 10.07 -28.79 6.21
CA ASP A 187 10.14 -27.51 5.54
C ASP A 187 10.21 -27.65 4.00
N ASP A 188 10.10 -28.88 3.51
CA ASP A 188 10.12 -29.18 2.08
C ASP A 188 8.93 -28.54 1.37
N VAL A 189 9.24 -27.58 0.49
CA VAL A 189 8.25 -26.79 -0.27
C VAL A 189 7.27 -27.69 -1.06
N LYS A 190 7.77 -28.78 -1.67
CA LYS A 190 6.93 -29.69 -2.45
C LYS A 190 5.90 -30.39 -1.57
N LYS A 191 6.31 -30.91 -0.42
CA LYS A 191 5.41 -31.57 0.53
C LYS A 191 4.37 -30.61 1.10
N LEU A 192 4.77 -29.36 1.40
CA LEU A 192 3.83 -28.33 1.87
C LEU A 192 2.79 -27.96 0.81
N ARG A 193 3.21 -27.84 -0.45
CA ARG A 193 2.30 -27.59 -1.58
C ARG A 193 1.36 -28.78 -1.82
N GLU A 194 1.84 -30.00 -1.72
CA GLU A 194 1.01 -31.21 -1.79
C GLU A 194 0.00 -31.28 -0.64
N ALA A 195 0.33 -30.76 0.53
CA ALA A 195 -0.59 -30.59 1.66
C ALA A 195 -1.59 -29.44 1.50
N GLY A 196 -1.49 -28.64 0.43
CA GLY A 196 -2.40 -27.56 0.11
C GLY A 196 -2.23 -26.30 0.94
N VAL A 197 -1.00 -25.98 1.36
CA VAL A 197 -0.67 -24.74 2.07
C VAL A 197 0.38 -23.93 1.32
N ILE A 198 0.42 -22.62 1.57
CA ILE A 198 1.36 -21.70 0.92
C ILE A 198 2.68 -21.69 1.71
N ASP A 199 3.74 -22.17 1.10
CA ASP A 199 5.06 -22.24 1.73
C ASP A 199 5.64 -20.85 2.05
N LEU A 200 6.46 -20.77 3.12
CA LEU A 200 7.04 -19.50 3.57
C LEU A 200 7.96 -18.82 2.54
N PRO A 201 8.76 -19.53 1.75
CA PRO A 201 9.50 -18.91 0.64
C PRO A 201 8.60 -18.24 -0.40
N THR A 202 7.46 -18.82 -0.74
CA THR A 202 6.47 -18.17 -1.63
C THR A 202 5.89 -16.92 -0.99
N LEU A 203 5.54 -16.96 0.30
CA LEU A 203 5.12 -15.77 1.06
C LEU A 203 6.17 -14.66 1.02
N GLN A 204 7.46 -15.01 1.18
CA GLN A 204 8.56 -14.04 1.09
C GLN A 204 8.61 -13.36 -0.29
N ARG A 205 8.44 -14.11 -1.38
CA ARG A 205 8.44 -13.54 -2.74
C ARG A 205 7.23 -12.62 -2.98
N TYR A 206 6.05 -12.98 -2.49
CA TYR A 206 4.86 -12.10 -2.54
C TYR A 206 5.06 -10.83 -1.72
N LEU A 207 5.64 -10.94 -0.52
CA LEU A 207 6.02 -9.79 0.29
C LEU A 207 6.96 -8.85 -0.47
N ASN A 208 8.02 -9.38 -1.07
CA ASN A 208 8.99 -8.60 -1.84
C ASN A 208 8.32 -7.85 -2.99
N PHE A 209 7.43 -8.51 -3.72
CA PHE A 209 6.71 -7.92 -4.84
C PHE A 209 5.80 -6.78 -4.39
N HIS A 210 4.89 -7.04 -3.44
CA HIS A 210 3.91 -6.05 -2.99
C HIS A 210 4.57 -4.87 -2.28
N PHE A 211 5.61 -5.10 -1.49
CA PHE A 211 6.39 -4.03 -0.89
C PHE A 211 7.01 -3.14 -1.95
N SER A 212 7.72 -3.71 -2.94
CA SER A 212 8.42 -2.92 -3.97
C SER A 212 7.47 -2.14 -4.88
N VAL A 213 6.32 -2.72 -5.23
CA VAL A 213 5.29 -2.02 -6.02
C VAL A 213 4.69 -0.86 -5.24
N THR A 214 4.46 -1.06 -3.95
CA THR A 214 3.84 -0.03 -3.09
C THR A 214 4.76 1.15 -2.83
N ILE A 215 6.06 0.93 -2.58
CA ILE A 215 6.96 2.07 -2.32
C ILE A 215 7.14 3.00 -3.52
N ASP A 216 6.82 2.55 -4.73
CA ASP A 216 6.77 3.41 -5.91
C ASP A 216 5.59 4.39 -5.91
N LEU A 217 4.53 4.14 -5.13
CA LEU A 217 3.38 5.06 -4.99
C LEU A 217 3.76 6.41 -4.36
N PHE A 218 4.85 6.46 -3.60
CA PHE A 218 5.34 7.71 -3.00
C PHE A 218 5.94 8.69 -4.02
N GLY A 219 6.20 8.26 -5.25
CA GLY A 219 6.76 9.08 -6.30
C GLY A 219 8.29 9.03 -6.37
N ALA A 220 8.88 9.90 -7.18
CA ALA A 220 10.32 10.00 -7.33
C ALA A 220 11.00 10.43 -6.03
N ASP A 221 12.23 9.94 -5.83
CA ASP A 221 13.02 10.20 -4.61
C ASP A 221 13.36 11.69 -4.46
N GLU A 222 13.53 12.39 -5.59
CA GLU A 222 13.71 13.85 -5.67
C GLU A 222 12.61 14.43 -6.57
N SER A 223 11.81 15.39 -6.06
CA SER A 223 10.62 15.91 -6.74
C SER A 223 10.39 17.39 -6.48
N SER A 224 10.38 18.20 -7.55
CA SER A 224 9.98 19.61 -7.49
C SER A 224 8.48 19.77 -7.21
N ASN A 225 7.64 18.83 -7.66
CA ASN A 225 6.21 18.85 -7.35
C ASN A 225 5.97 18.65 -5.85
N ALA A 226 6.69 17.74 -5.20
CA ALA A 226 6.61 17.54 -3.76
C ALA A 226 7.02 18.81 -3.00
N ALA A 227 8.10 19.45 -3.42
CA ALA A 227 8.53 20.73 -2.86
C ALA A 227 7.45 21.81 -3.01
N THR A 228 6.85 21.94 -4.17
CA THR A 228 5.76 22.90 -4.43
C THR A 228 4.55 22.61 -3.56
N PHE A 229 4.10 21.36 -3.48
CA PHE A 229 2.91 20.99 -2.70
C PHE A 229 3.08 21.29 -1.21
N TYR A 230 4.27 21.08 -0.67
CA TYR A 230 4.56 21.41 0.72
C TYR A 230 4.67 22.93 0.93
N SER A 231 5.49 23.61 0.14
CA SER A 231 5.72 25.06 0.28
C SER A 231 4.43 25.85 0.15
N THR A 232 3.53 25.45 -0.75
CA THR A 232 2.24 26.11 -0.93
C THR A 232 1.15 25.64 0.04
N GLY A 233 1.48 24.75 0.99
CA GLY A 233 0.53 24.28 2.01
C GLY A 233 -0.50 23.25 1.54
N LEU A 234 -0.29 22.59 0.39
CA LEU A 234 -1.29 21.66 -0.17
C LEU A 234 -1.20 20.26 0.41
N LYS A 235 0.02 19.79 0.73
CA LYS A 235 0.29 18.47 1.29
C LYS A 235 1.43 18.55 2.28
N GLY A 236 1.17 18.17 3.55
CA GLY A 236 2.16 18.14 4.62
C GLY A 236 2.99 16.84 4.65
N ARG A 237 3.77 16.68 5.71
CA ARG A 237 4.42 15.41 6.07
C ARG A 237 3.44 14.54 6.86
N PHE A 238 3.78 13.28 7.05
CA PHE A 238 3.06 12.43 7.99
C PHE A 238 3.08 13.04 9.40
N GLU A 239 1.91 13.23 10.00
CA GLU A 239 1.73 13.84 11.32
C GLU A 239 2.43 15.20 11.48
N GLU A 240 2.35 16.07 10.49
CA GLU A 240 2.99 17.38 10.44
C GLU A 240 2.82 18.18 11.76
N GLY A 241 1.60 18.22 12.28
CA GLY A 241 1.29 18.97 13.52
C GLY A 241 1.93 18.41 14.79
N LYS A 242 2.50 17.20 14.76
CA LYS A 242 3.23 16.59 15.88
C LYS A 242 4.75 16.74 15.79
N ARG A 243 5.26 17.22 14.67
CA ARG A 243 6.69 17.44 14.48
C ARG A 243 7.12 18.70 15.23
N VAL A 244 8.35 18.67 15.72
CA VAL A 244 8.95 19.78 16.51
C VAL A 244 10.03 20.54 15.74
N ASP A 245 10.30 20.15 14.51
CA ASP A 245 11.26 20.79 13.62
C ASP A 245 10.63 21.97 12.84
N ASP A 246 11.42 22.61 11.98
CA ASP A 246 10.96 23.70 11.14
C ASP A 246 9.88 23.25 10.15
N HIS A 247 8.70 23.87 10.22
CA HIS A 247 7.56 23.61 9.35
C HIS A 247 7.63 24.32 7.98
N GLN A 248 8.71 25.03 7.69
CA GLN A 248 9.01 25.59 6.36
C GLN A 248 10.16 24.88 5.67
N LEU A 249 10.95 24.07 6.41
CA LEU A 249 12.07 23.25 5.93
C LEU A 249 13.14 24.03 5.17
N ARG A 250 13.29 25.33 5.45
CA ARG A 250 14.25 26.18 4.77
C ARG A 250 15.67 25.81 5.18
N GLY A 251 16.52 25.52 4.19
CA GLY A 251 17.92 25.16 4.42
C GLY A 251 18.15 23.77 5.02
N GLN A 252 17.10 22.97 5.22
CA GLN A 252 17.25 21.58 5.65
C GLN A 252 17.56 20.68 4.45
N THR A 253 18.32 19.61 4.70
CA THR A 253 18.69 18.61 3.71
C THR A 253 18.20 17.22 4.13
N TYR A 254 18.11 16.32 3.15
CA TYR A 254 17.76 14.92 3.35
C TYR A 254 18.61 14.03 2.43
N ARG A 255 18.80 12.77 2.82
CA ARG A 255 19.57 11.81 2.03
C ARG A 255 18.67 10.96 1.19
N VAL A 256 18.95 10.90 -0.10
CA VAL A 256 18.28 10.04 -1.08
C VAL A 256 19.30 9.08 -1.69
N LEU A 257 18.84 7.91 -2.14
CA LEU A 257 19.69 6.94 -2.80
C LEU A 257 19.85 7.28 -4.29
N GLN A 258 21.05 7.09 -4.78
CA GLN A 258 21.39 7.21 -6.19
C GLN A 258 22.27 6.02 -6.60
N ALA A 259 22.04 5.48 -7.80
CA ALA A 259 22.94 4.49 -8.38
C ALA A 259 24.06 5.21 -9.14
N VAL A 260 25.31 4.84 -8.89
CA VAL A 260 26.49 5.33 -9.59
C VAL A 260 27.27 4.16 -10.16
N GLY A 261 28.02 4.39 -11.27
CA GLY A 261 28.75 3.34 -11.98
C GLY A 261 27.96 2.75 -13.14
N GLY A 262 28.52 1.75 -13.81
CA GLY A 262 27.87 1.08 -14.95
C GLY A 262 26.79 0.10 -14.52
N LYS A 263 25.99 -0.37 -15.50
CA LYS A 263 24.89 -1.32 -15.28
C LYS A 263 25.31 -2.64 -14.62
N ASP A 264 26.57 -3.04 -14.78
CA ASP A 264 27.07 -4.33 -14.27
C ASP A 264 27.95 -4.21 -13.01
N ASN A 265 28.39 -3.00 -12.65
CA ASN A 265 29.26 -2.73 -11.49
C ASN A 265 28.81 -1.48 -10.71
N GLY A 266 27.53 -1.21 -10.71
CA GLY A 266 26.96 -0.08 -10.01
C GLY A 266 27.01 -0.21 -8.49
N GLN A 267 26.93 0.92 -7.82
CA GLN A 267 26.81 1.01 -6.37
C GLN A 267 25.69 1.97 -5.99
N LEU A 268 25.01 1.69 -4.89
CA LEU A 268 24.11 2.66 -4.27
C LEU A 268 24.92 3.60 -3.39
N VAL A 269 24.73 4.90 -3.60
CA VAL A 269 25.34 5.94 -2.79
C VAL A 269 24.25 6.88 -2.26
N GLU A 270 24.50 7.48 -1.11
CA GLU A 270 23.64 8.53 -0.59
C GLU A 270 24.02 9.88 -1.22
N LYS A 271 23.01 10.62 -1.67
CA LYS A 271 23.10 11.99 -2.14
C LYS A 271 22.33 12.90 -1.20
N GLU A 272 22.94 13.97 -0.75
CA GLU A 272 22.27 14.99 0.04
C GLU A 272 21.56 15.99 -0.88
N VAL A 273 20.25 16.23 -0.63
CA VAL A 273 19.41 17.12 -1.42
C VAL A 273 18.60 18.02 -0.50
N PRO A 274 18.06 19.17 -0.98
CA PRO A 274 17.13 19.97 -0.18
C PRO A 274 15.96 19.12 0.31
N MET A 275 15.63 19.20 1.58
CA MET A 275 14.56 18.36 2.18
C MET A 275 13.21 18.57 1.50
N LEU A 276 12.90 19.79 1.06
CA LEU A 276 11.69 20.08 0.28
C LEU A 276 11.57 19.21 -0.96
N ASN A 277 12.67 18.91 -1.66
CA ASN A 277 12.69 18.06 -2.85
C ASN A 277 12.63 16.58 -2.51
N ALA A 278 12.94 16.19 -1.26
CA ALA A 278 12.97 14.80 -0.81
C ALA A 278 11.71 14.36 -0.03
N LEU A 279 10.63 15.14 -0.04
CA LEU A 279 9.46 14.86 0.80
C LEU A 279 8.74 13.57 0.46
N ASN A 280 8.80 13.11 -0.78
CA ASN A 280 8.34 11.76 -1.14
C ASN A 280 9.16 10.69 -0.43
N GLU A 281 10.48 10.87 -0.35
CA GLU A 281 11.38 9.94 0.35
C GLU A 281 11.17 9.97 1.87
N VAL A 282 10.96 11.15 2.44
CA VAL A 282 10.62 11.29 3.87
C VAL A 282 9.36 10.50 4.22
N LEU A 283 8.30 10.64 3.41
CA LEU A 283 7.04 9.93 3.61
C LEU A 283 7.21 8.43 3.41
N ARG A 284 7.97 8.01 2.40
CA ARG A 284 8.33 6.61 2.13
C ARG A 284 9.09 5.99 3.29
N ASP A 285 10.06 6.68 3.85
CA ASP A 285 10.85 6.17 4.99
C ASP A 285 9.98 6.01 6.25
N ASP A 286 9.04 6.91 6.50
CA ASP A 286 8.07 6.77 7.60
C ASP A 286 7.15 5.55 7.37
N TYR A 287 6.67 5.35 6.15
CA TYR A 287 5.89 4.18 5.75
C TYR A 287 6.68 2.87 5.92
N ILE A 288 7.96 2.83 5.48
CA ILE A 288 8.80 1.64 5.59
C ILE A 288 8.97 1.23 7.06
N LYS A 289 9.22 2.17 7.96
CA LYS A 289 9.32 1.89 9.42
C LYS A 289 8.05 1.23 9.95
N ASP A 290 6.88 1.73 9.58
CA ASP A 290 5.59 1.17 10.00
C ASP A 290 5.35 -0.23 9.40
N SER A 291 5.69 -0.41 8.12
CA SER A 291 5.56 -1.70 7.42
C SER A 291 6.47 -2.79 8.00
N VAL A 292 7.72 -2.45 8.34
CA VAL A 292 8.67 -3.37 8.98
C VAL A 292 8.13 -3.85 10.33
N ALA A 293 7.52 -2.97 11.12
CA ALA A 293 6.95 -3.34 12.40
C ALA A 293 5.84 -4.41 12.28
N GLY A 294 5.05 -4.38 11.20
CA GLY A 294 4.04 -5.42 10.93
C GLY A 294 4.65 -6.74 10.47
N VAL A 295 5.69 -6.69 9.64
CA VAL A 295 6.45 -7.90 9.25
C VAL A 295 7.07 -8.58 10.48
N GLU A 296 7.54 -7.80 11.45
CA GLU A 296 8.02 -8.34 12.72
C GLU A 296 6.92 -9.01 13.53
N ARG A 297 5.69 -8.56 13.47
CA ARG A 297 4.55 -9.25 14.08
C ARG A 297 4.28 -10.60 13.42
N TRP A 298 4.42 -10.71 12.10
CA TRP A 298 4.37 -12.01 11.39
C TRP A 298 5.52 -12.93 11.78
N ASN A 299 6.73 -12.39 11.93
CA ASN A 299 7.88 -13.17 12.39
C ASN A 299 7.67 -13.75 13.79
N LYS A 300 6.97 -13.03 14.68
CA LYS A 300 6.59 -13.57 16.00
C LYS A 300 5.65 -14.78 15.91
N VAL A 301 4.79 -14.85 14.91
CA VAL A 301 3.93 -16.03 14.67
C VAL A 301 4.79 -17.22 14.26
N ILE A 302 5.76 -17.03 13.37
CA ILE A 302 6.69 -18.07 12.91
C ILE A 302 7.57 -18.55 14.07
N GLU A 303 8.13 -17.62 14.83
CA GLU A 303 8.98 -17.91 15.99
C GLU A 303 8.21 -18.70 17.07
N LYS A 304 6.98 -18.28 17.39
CA LYS A 304 6.12 -18.98 18.35
C LYS A 304 5.78 -20.41 17.92
N ALA A 305 5.74 -20.67 16.63
CA ALA A 305 5.57 -22.02 16.08
C ALA A 305 6.86 -22.86 16.11
N GLY A 306 8.00 -22.29 16.50
CA GLY A 306 9.30 -22.96 16.54
C GLY A 306 9.92 -23.21 15.16
N ILE A 307 9.50 -22.47 14.13
CA ILE A 307 10.01 -22.63 12.77
C ILE A 307 11.22 -21.71 12.54
N PRO A 308 12.37 -22.25 12.08
CA PRO A 308 13.60 -21.47 11.86
C PRO A 308 13.56 -20.70 10.53
N PHE A 309 12.55 -19.89 10.33
CA PHE A 309 12.37 -19.04 9.16
C PHE A 309 12.03 -17.61 9.62
N ARG A 310 12.46 -16.61 8.85
CA ARG A 310 12.17 -15.22 9.12
C ARG A 310 11.89 -14.48 7.83
N LEU A 311 10.74 -13.83 7.76
CA LEU A 311 10.40 -12.89 6.68
C LEU A 311 11.25 -11.62 6.80
N LYS A 312 11.67 -11.07 5.67
CA LYS A 312 12.47 -9.85 5.58
C LYS A 312 11.82 -8.88 4.61
N THR A 313 11.68 -7.63 5.00
CA THR A 313 11.40 -6.55 4.04
C THR A 313 12.61 -6.36 3.14
N PRO A 314 12.42 -6.29 1.82
CA PRO A 314 13.54 -6.03 0.92
C PRO A 314 14.03 -4.58 1.09
N HIS A 315 15.25 -4.33 0.65
CA HIS A 315 15.83 -2.99 0.61
C HIS A 315 14.97 -2.06 -0.25
N LYS A 316 14.83 -0.79 0.13
CA LYS A 316 13.98 0.18 -0.56
C LYS A 316 14.40 0.51 -2.01
N ALA A 317 15.59 0.11 -2.42
CA ALA A 317 16.05 0.21 -3.81
C ALA A 317 15.68 -1.02 -4.66
N PHE A 318 15.17 -2.11 -4.04
CA PHE A 318 14.82 -3.33 -4.75
C PHE A 318 13.64 -3.12 -5.69
N HIS A 319 13.77 -3.55 -6.93
CA HIS A 319 12.69 -3.64 -7.94
C HIS A 319 11.92 -2.33 -8.15
N ARG A 320 12.61 -1.20 -8.22
CA ARG A 320 12.01 0.12 -8.44
C ARG A 320 11.71 0.37 -9.92
N ASN A 321 10.57 0.98 -10.20
CA ASN A 321 10.11 1.31 -11.55
C ASN A 321 10.00 2.82 -11.80
N ILE A 322 10.18 3.64 -10.77
CA ILE A 322 10.15 5.10 -10.88
C ILE A 322 11.34 5.74 -10.17
N GLY A 323 11.58 7.04 -10.43
CA GLY A 323 12.64 7.82 -9.80
C GLY A 323 14.05 7.47 -10.30
N ALA A 324 15.05 7.87 -9.53
CA ALA A 324 16.46 7.70 -9.88
C ALA A 324 16.92 6.23 -9.94
N LEU A 325 16.16 5.34 -9.29
CA LEU A 325 16.46 3.91 -9.23
C LEU A 325 15.66 3.08 -10.25
N ALA A 326 14.84 3.72 -11.08
CA ALA A 326 14.06 3.03 -12.11
C ALA A 326 14.95 2.24 -13.06
N GLY A 327 14.67 0.94 -13.20
CA GLY A 327 15.43 0.03 -14.07
C GLY A 327 16.79 -0.41 -13.54
N VAL A 328 17.26 0.11 -12.41
CA VAL A 328 18.45 -0.39 -11.73
C VAL A 328 18.13 -1.74 -11.10
N LYS A 329 18.95 -2.76 -11.39
CA LYS A 329 18.76 -4.10 -10.81
C LYS A 329 19.43 -4.14 -9.44
N VAL A 330 18.61 -4.27 -8.41
CA VAL A 330 19.05 -4.30 -7.00
C VAL A 330 18.48 -5.54 -6.34
N SER A 331 19.33 -6.29 -5.63
CA SER A 331 18.86 -7.46 -4.85
C SER A 331 18.03 -7.05 -3.64
N PRO A 332 17.25 -7.97 -3.04
CA PRO A 332 16.52 -7.67 -1.79
C PRO A 332 17.41 -7.20 -0.64
N GLU A 333 18.71 -7.52 -0.67
CA GLU A 333 19.71 -7.08 0.32
C GLU A 333 20.29 -5.69 0.02
N GLY A 334 19.92 -5.07 -1.11
CA GLY A 334 20.37 -3.72 -1.48
C GLY A 334 21.65 -3.68 -2.30
N GLN A 335 22.06 -4.77 -2.92
CA GLN A 335 23.24 -4.82 -3.80
C GLN A 335 22.82 -4.60 -5.25
N VAL A 336 23.51 -3.72 -5.96
CA VAL A 336 23.35 -3.60 -7.41
C VAL A 336 23.90 -4.86 -8.07
N VAL A 337 23.11 -5.48 -8.92
CA VAL A 337 23.44 -6.71 -9.62
C VAL A 337 23.41 -6.49 -11.15
N SER A 338 24.14 -7.31 -11.90
CA SER A 338 24.12 -7.24 -13.36
C SER A 338 22.76 -7.70 -13.95
N GLU A 339 22.48 -7.31 -15.19
CA GLU A 339 21.30 -7.81 -15.93
C GLU A 339 21.30 -9.35 -16.04
N ALA A 340 22.49 -9.96 -16.21
CA ALA A 340 22.62 -11.40 -16.29
C ALA A 340 22.31 -12.09 -14.96
N GLU A 341 22.79 -11.54 -13.84
CA GLU A 341 22.48 -12.04 -12.50
C GLU A 341 20.99 -11.86 -12.17
N TRP A 342 20.41 -10.71 -12.49
CA TRP A 342 18.98 -10.49 -12.33
C TRP A 342 18.16 -11.49 -13.12
N ALA A 343 18.47 -11.70 -14.39
CA ALA A 343 17.77 -12.68 -15.24
C ALA A 343 17.85 -14.11 -14.69
N ALA A 344 18.98 -14.48 -14.07
CA ALA A 344 19.15 -15.78 -13.46
C ALA A 344 18.40 -15.97 -12.15
N ARG A 345 18.27 -14.89 -11.33
CA ARG A 345 17.85 -14.99 -9.92
C ARG A 345 16.53 -14.32 -9.57
N HIS A 346 15.92 -13.50 -10.45
CA HIS A 346 14.71 -12.75 -10.11
C HIS A 346 13.56 -13.64 -9.60
N ASN A 347 13.45 -14.89 -10.04
CA ASN A 347 12.47 -15.87 -9.56
C ASN A 347 12.78 -16.39 -8.14
N GLU A 348 13.98 -16.16 -7.60
CA GLU A 348 14.27 -16.40 -6.18
C GLU A 348 13.67 -15.29 -5.31
N TRP A 349 13.52 -14.11 -5.87
CA TRP A 349 13.15 -12.88 -5.17
C TRP A 349 11.71 -12.42 -5.38
N LEU A 350 11.14 -12.71 -6.55
CA LEU A 350 9.79 -12.32 -6.94
C LEU A 350 8.94 -13.56 -7.29
N PRO A 351 7.60 -13.49 -7.14
CA PRO A 351 6.73 -14.61 -7.48
C PRO A 351 6.89 -15.04 -8.94
N SER A 352 7.29 -16.27 -9.15
CA SER A 352 7.36 -16.87 -10.49
C SER A 352 5.94 -17.16 -11.02
N THR A 353 5.85 -17.45 -12.33
CA THR A 353 4.60 -17.93 -12.93
C THR A 353 4.11 -19.21 -12.25
N ALA A 354 5.03 -20.10 -11.87
CA ALA A 354 4.70 -21.34 -11.15
C ALA A 354 4.16 -21.07 -9.74
N ASP A 355 4.73 -20.10 -9.00
CA ASP A 355 4.22 -19.69 -7.69
C ASP A 355 2.80 -19.14 -7.80
N ARG A 356 2.56 -18.24 -8.77
CA ARG A 356 1.25 -17.64 -9.00
C ARG A 356 0.21 -18.70 -9.39
N ALA A 357 0.57 -19.62 -10.29
CA ALA A 357 -0.31 -20.73 -10.68
C ALA A 357 -0.63 -21.64 -9.49
N PHE A 358 0.35 -21.93 -8.64
CA PHE A 358 0.15 -22.72 -7.43
C PHE A 358 -0.80 -22.01 -6.46
N VAL A 359 -0.55 -20.74 -6.12
CA VAL A 359 -1.42 -19.99 -5.19
C VAL A 359 -2.84 -19.92 -5.74
N GLN A 360 -3.02 -19.62 -7.02
CA GLN A 360 -4.33 -19.60 -7.66
C GLN A 360 -5.03 -20.96 -7.64
N SER A 361 -4.28 -22.07 -7.74
CA SER A 361 -4.86 -23.43 -7.69
C SER A 361 -5.51 -23.77 -6.33
N LEU A 362 -5.13 -23.06 -5.27
CA LEU A 362 -5.71 -23.22 -3.94
C LEU A 362 -7.03 -22.45 -3.76
N MET A 363 -7.31 -21.51 -4.65
CA MET A 363 -8.43 -20.58 -4.53
C MET A 363 -9.76 -21.29 -4.87
N GLY A 364 -10.55 -21.54 -3.84
CA GLY A 364 -11.87 -22.14 -3.94
C GLY A 364 -12.83 -21.46 -2.98
N ARG A 365 -14.09 -21.34 -3.37
CA ARG A 365 -15.11 -20.69 -2.55
C ARG A 365 -15.58 -21.61 -1.43
N VAL A 366 -15.52 -21.11 -0.19
CA VAL A 366 -16.06 -21.78 1.00
C VAL A 366 -17.28 -21.00 1.47
N THR A 367 -18.45 -21.66 1.45
CA THR A 367 -19.74 -21.03 1.76
C THR A 367 -20.35 -21.52 3.09
N ASP A 368 -19.83 -22.60 3.66
CA ASP A 368 -20.35 -23.15 4.91
C ASP A 368 -19.98 -22.23 6.08
N ALA A 369 -20.94 -21.94 6.94
CA ALA A 369 -20.74 -21.09 8.10
C ALA A 369 -19.65 -21.66 9.04
N GLY A 370 -18.70 -20.81 9.42
CA GLY A 370 -17.58 -21.19 10.30
C GLY A 370 -16.53 -22.11 9.68
N LYS A 371 -16.61 -22.40 8.37
CA LYS A 371 -15.60 -23.16 7.64
C LYS A 371 -14.62 -22.23 6.93
N PHE A 372 -13.39 -22.72 6.77
CA PHE A 372 -12.28 -22.03 6.14
C PHE A 372 -11.58 -22.93 5.13
N ALA A 373 -11.03 -22.34 4.09
CA ALA A 373 -10.17 -23.06 3.14
C ALA A 373 -8.93 -23.63 3.86
N ASN A 374 -8.39 -24.73 3.35
CA ASN A 374 -7.31 -25.47 4.02
C ASN A 374 -6.02 -24.67 4.17
N TRP A 375 -5.77 -23.69 3.30
CA TRP A 375 -4.54 -22.90 3.25
C TRP A 375 -4.51 -21.70 4.21
N ILE A 376 -5.58 -21.46 4.97
CA ILE A 376 -5.69 -20.32 5.89
C ILE A 376 -6.31 -20.75 7.23
N ALA A 377 -5.76 -20.24 8.32
CA ALA A 377 -6.30 -20.49 9.65
C ALA A 377 -7.53 -19.59 9.94
N PRO A 378 -8.50 -20.05 10.77
CA PRO A 378 -9.56 -19.20 11.26
C PRO A 378 -9.01 -17.97 12.03
N PRO A 379 -9.69 -16.82 12.00
CA PRO A 379 -9.34 -15.68 12.83
C PRO A 379 -9.63 -16.00 14.31
N VAL A 380 -8.76 -15.52 15.21
CA VAL A 380 -8.94 -15.67 16.65
C VAL A 380 -9.60 -14.45 17.25
N MET A 381 -9.15 -13.25 16.82
CA MET A 381 -9.62 -11.97 17.31
C MET A 381 -9.99 -11.03 16.18
N GLY A 382 -11.02 -10.22 16.40
CA GLY A 382 -11.37 -9.09 15.53
C GLY A 382 -10.52 -7.85 15.79
N ILE A 383 -10.78 -6.80 15.03
CA ILE A 383 -10.10 -5.50 15.17
C ILE A 383 -10.28 -4.89 16.56
N ASN A 384 -11.40 -5.15 17.21
CA ASN A 384 -11.72 -4.71 18.58
C ASN A 384 -11.02 -5.53 19.68
N ARG A 385 -10.15 -6.47 19.32
CA ARG A 385 -9.44 -7.41 20.19
C ARG A 385 -10.37 -8.36 21.00
N GLN A 386 -11.60 -8.56 20.51
CA GLN A 386 -12.51 -9.55 21.04
C GLN A 386 -12.49 -10.82 20.16
N PRO A 387 -12.80 -12.00 20.75
CA PRO A 387 -12.96 -13.22 19.97
C PRO A 387 -13.96 -13.01 18.84
N VAL A 388 -13.69 -13.61 17.68
CA VAL A 388 -14.57 -13.54 16.53
C VAL A 388 -15.76 -14.48 16.75
N ASP A 389 -16.97 -13.92 16.67
CA ASP A 389 -18.20 -14.68 16.61
C ASP A 389 -18.60 -14.90 15.15
N PHE A 390 -18.78 -16.16 14.76
CA PHE A 390 -19.16 -16.53 13.39
C PHE A 390 -20.66 -16.67 13.19
N ASP A 391 -21.50 -16.48 14.23
CA ASP A 391 -22.95 -16.64 14.10
C ASP A 391 -23.56 -15.63 13.13
N TYR A 392 -22.99 -14.41 13.07
CA TYR A 392 -23.44 -13.38 12.14
C TYR A 392 -23.10 -13.66 10.65
N VAL A 393 -22.29 -14.64 10.34
CA VAL A 393 -22.01 -15.06 8.96
C VAL A 393 -22.86 -16.26 8.53
N ARG A 394 -23.76 -16.74 9.37
CA ARG A 394 -24.75 -17.74 9.02
C ARG A 394 -25.92 -17.06 8.32
N PHE A 395 -26.32 -17.65 7.21
CA PHE A 395 -27.58 -17.30 6.56
C PHE A 395 -28.64 -18.26 7.08
N ALA A 396 -29.63 -17.72 7.81
CA ALA A 396 -30.74 -18.50 8.32
C ALA A 396 -31.68 -18.93 7.18
#